data_88ce4e1a2a3dc09252fc40c053a17909
#
_entry.id   88ce4e1a2a3dc09252fc40c053a17909
#
_cell.length_a   1.000
_cell.length_b   1.000
_cell.length_c   1.000
_cell.angle_alpha   90.00
_cell.angle_beta   90.00
_cell.angle_gamma   90.00
#
_symmetry.space_group_name_H-M   'P 1'
#
loop_
_entity.id
_entity.type
_entity.pdbx_description
1 polymer ?
#
loop_
_entity_poly.entity_id
_entity_poly.type
_entity_poly.pdbx_seq_one_letter_code
_entity_poly.pdbx_strand_id
1 'polypeptide(L)'
;MTRLMVFLTLFMSGFVVAQDEIYTGYFSNKALDGYDTVAYFTDNKPVEGKSDFVTKYKGANWYFVSQQHLDMFVAEPEKYAPQYGGYCAWAISAKNDFASADPKDWAVVDGKLYLNYNDDIKRKWDQNRALHIKQADENWPALIRP
;
A
#
# COMPACT_ATOMS: atom_id res chain seq x y z
N MET A 1 -10.44 -34.37 53.30
CA MET A 1 -9.57 -34.43 52.11
C MET A 1 -10.15 -33.53 51.06
N THR A 2 -9.72 -32.28 51.01
CA THR A 2 -10.23 -31.28 50.08
C THR A 2 -9.32 -31.25 48.83
N ARG A 3 -9.85 -31.72 47.68
CA ARG A 3 -9.14 -31.68 46.40
C ARG A 3 -9.22 -30.27 45.83
N LEU A 4 -8.08 -29.59 45.81
CA LEU A 4 -7.90 -28.30 45.15
C LEU A 4 -7.80 -28.53 43.63
N MET A 5 -8.86 -28.15 42.89
CA MET A 5 -8.84 -28.15 41.42
C MET A 5 -8.17 -26.84 40.99
N VAL A 6 -6.93 -26.95 40.48
CA VAL A 6 -6.23 -25.84 39.82
C VAL A 6 -6.73 -25.75 38.41
N PHE A 7 -7.51 -24.72 38.07
CA PHE A 7 -7.88 -24.39 36.70
C PHE A 7 -6.71 -23.67 36.07
N LEU A 8 -5.97 -24.37 35.18
CA LEU A 8 -4.94 -23.80 34.34
C LEU A 8 -5.64 -23.06 33.19
N THR A 9 -5.82 -21.75 33.31
CA THR A 9 -6.31 -20.90 32.20
C THR A 9 -5.16 -20.72 31.19
N LEU A 10 -5.28 -21.42 30.07
CA LEU A 10 -4.38 -21.26 28.93
C LEU A 10 -4.70 -19.92 28.26
N PHE A 11 -3.89 -18.88 28.53
CA PHE A 11 -3.92 -17.64 27.77
C PHE A 11 -3.34 -17.96 26.37
N MET A 12 -4.21 -18.18 25.41
CA MET A 12 -3.82 -18.13 24.00
C MET A 12 -3.55 -16.65 23.66
N SER A 13 -2.27 -16.25 23.75
CA SER A 13 -1.81 -14.99 23.18
C SER A 13 -1.92 -15.12 21.66
N GLY A 14 -3.02 -14.63 21.11
CA GLY A 14 -3.16 -14.48 19.66
C GLY A 14 -2.10 -13.49 19.19
N PHE A 15 -1.15 -13.94 18.38
CA PHE A 15 -0.25 -13.05 17.66
C PHE A 15 -1.11 -12.28 16.66
N VAL A 16 -1.39 -11.01 16.96
CA VAL A 16 -1.93 -10.07 15.97
C VAL A 16 -0.74 -9.74 15.06
N VAL A 17 -0.72 -10.34 13.86
CA VAL A 17 0.23 -9.96 12.81
C VAL A 17 -0.23 -8.61 12.27
N ALA A 18 0.55 -7.55 12.52
CA ALA A 18 0.30 -6.24 11.93
C ALA A 18 0.42 -6.34 10.39
N GLN A 19 -0.51 -5.72 9.68
CA GLN A 19 -0.44 -5.63 8.22
C GLN A 19 0.73 -4.73 7.82
N ASP A 20 1.46 -5.13 6.78
CA ASP A 20 2.57 -4.33 6.26
C ASP A 20 2.08 -2.98 5.73
N GLU A 21 2.81 -1.91 6.03
CA GLU A 21 2.46 -0.56 5.57
C GLU A 21 2.52 -0.43 4.04
N ILE A 22 3.41 -1.20 3.39
CA ILE A 22 3.54 -1.24 1.93
C ILE A 22 2.99 -2.56 1.41
N TYR A 23 2.07 -2.49 0.45
CA TYR A 23 1.56 -3.66 -0.25
C TYR A 23 2.61 -4.24 -1.20
N THR A 24 2.95 -5.51 -1.03
CA THR A 24 3.95 -6.21 -1.86
C THR A 24 3.44 -7.52 -2.47
N GLY A 25 2.15 -7.84 -2.26
CA GLY A 25 1.61 -9.15 -2.63
C GLY A 25 2.03 -10.28 -1.68
N TYR A 26 1.46 -11.46 -1.86
CA TYR A 26 1.64 -12.58 -0.92
C TYR A 26 3.01 -13.26 -0.98
N PHE A 27 3.65 -13.28 -2.15
CA PHE A 27 4.90 -14.00 -2.40
C PHE A 27 6.01 -13.10 -2.97
N SER A 28 5.85 -11.81 -2.80
CA SER A 28 6.74 -10.81 -3.38
C SER A 28 7.18 -9.83 -2.30
N ASN A 29 8.34 -9.22 -2.50
CA ASN A 29 8.81 -8.10 -1.70
C ASN A 29 8.87 -6.80 -2.54
N LYS A 30 8.18 -6.78 -3.68
CA LYS A 30 8.17 -5.66 -4.61
C LYS A 30 6.99 -4.74 -4.33
N ALA A 31 7.28 -3.48 -4.02
CA ALA A 31 6.26 -2.44 -4.02
C ALA A 31 5.71 -2.25 -5.44
N LEU A 32 4.43 -1.99 -5.59
CA LEU A 32 3.73 -1.77 -6.87
C LEU A 32 4.02 -2.88 -7.91
N ASP A 33 4.13 -4.14 -7.49
CA ASP A 33 4.49 -5.26 -8.38
C ASP A 33 5.75 -5.02 -9.22
N GLY A 34 6.65 -4.14 -8.77
CA GLY A 34 7.87 -3.79 -9.48
C GLY A 34 7.74 -2.66 -10.50
N TYR A 35 6.58 -1.98 -10.54
CA TYR A 35 6.42 -0.75 -11.34
C TYR A 35 7.14 0.44 -10.72
N ASP A 36 7.63 1.33 -11.58
CA ASP A 36 8.34 2.55 -11.20
C ASP A 36 7.36 3.60 -10.70
N THR A 37 7.35 3.86 -9.39
CA THR A 37 6.43 4.82 -8.79
C THR A 37 6.66 6.26 -9.26
N VAL A 38 7.88 6.63 -9.65
CA VAL A 38 8.23 7.97 -10.18
C VAL A 38 7.62 8.20 -11.57
N ALA A 39 7.53 7.14 -12.39
CA ALA A 39 7.05 7.24 -13.77
C ALA A 39 5.58 7.74 -13.85
N TYR A 40 4.74 7.49 -12.85
CA TYR A 40 3.38 8.03 -12.82
C TYR A 40 3.36 9.56 -12.82
N PHE A 41 4.36 10.18 -12.20
CA PHE A 41 4.47 11.64 -12.08
C PHE A 41 5.23 12.27 -13.26
N THR A 42 6.25 11.61 -13.76
CA THR A 42 7.12 12.14 -14.82
C THR A 42 6.65 11.76 -16.23
N ASP A 43 6.18 10.51 -16.39
CA ASP A 43 5.84 9.93 -17.69
C ASP A 43 4.32 9.80 -17.89
N ASN A 44 3.54 10.05 -16.82
CA ASN A 44 2.07 9.96 -16.81
C ASN A 44 1.54 8.59 -17.29
N LYS A 45 2.22 7.54 -16.91
CA LYS A 45 1.86 6.15 -17.23
C LYS A 45 2.51 5.15 -16.30
N PRO A 46 1.92 3.94 -16.15
CA PRO A 46 2.59 2.84 -15.47
C PRO A 46 3.74 2.32 -16.33
N VAL A 47 4.92 2.17 -15.71
CA VAL A 47 6.12 1.64 -16.38
C VAL A 47 6.77 0.63 -15.45
N GLU A 48 7.06 -0.57 -15.97
CA GLU A 48 7.79 -1.58 -15.20
C GLU A 48 9.22 -1.13 -14.92
N GLY A 49 9.66 -1.25 -13.66
CA GLY A 49 11.03 -1.00 -13.26
C GLY A 49 11.96 -2.14 -13.68
N LYS A 50 13.25 -1.91 -13.49
CA LYS A 50 14.33 -2.86 -13.82
C LYS A 50 15.05 -3.28 -12.56
N SER A 51 15.53 -4.52 -12.50
CA SER A 51 16.30 -5.04 -11.38
C SER A 51 17.64 -4.32 -11.15
N ASP A 52 18.13 -3.57 -12.15
CA ASP A 52 19.37 -2.77 -12.03
C ASP A 52 19.19 -1.53 -11.14
N PHE A 53 17.95 -1.06 -10.97
CA PHE A 53 17.62 0.17 -10.24
C PHE A 53 16.62 -0.12 -9.12
N VAL A 54 17.13 -0.54 -7.96
CA VAL A 54 16.32 -0.97 -6.82
C VAL A 54 16.78 -0.27 -5.56
N THR A 55 15.83 0.14 -4.73
CA THR A 55 16.10 0.58 -3.36
C THR A 55 15.11 -0.05 -2.38
N LYS A 56 15.53 -0.16 -1.13
CA LYS A 56 14.65 -0.61 -0.05
C LYS A 56 14.07 0.60 0.69
N TYR A 57 12.75 0.62 0.88
CA TYR A 57 12.06 1.64 1.65
C TYR A 57 10.84 1.03 2.35
N LYS A 58 10.69 1.30 3.66
CA LYS A 58 9.61 0.74 4.50
C LYS A 58 9.42 -0.76 4.35
N GLY A 59 10.53 -1.51 4.31
CA GLY A 59 10.53 -2.96 4.25
C GLY A 59 10.24 -3.57 2.87
N ALA A 60 9.96 -2.79 1.85
CA ALA A 60 9.71 -3.24 0.48
C ALA A 60 10.85 -2.85 -0.47
N ASN A 61 10.97 -3.58 -1.57
CA ASN A 61 11.88 -3.26 -2.66
C ASN A 61 11.14 -2.46 -3.73
N TRP A 62 11.69 -1.30 -4.09
CA TRP A 62 11.15 -0.38 -5.08
C TRP A 62 12.01 -0.40 -6.32
N TYR A 63 11.40 -0.59 -7.49
CA TYR A 63 12.05 -0.76 -8.78
C TYR A 63 11.83 0.45 -9.67
N PHE A 64 12.86 0.86 -10.40
CA PHE A 64 12.83 2.05 -11.25
C PHE A 64 13.34 1.74 -12.66
N VAL A 65 12.97 2.56 -13.63
CA VAL A 65 13.42 2.41 -15.03
C VAL A 65 14.84 2.93 -15.26
N SER A 66 15.33 3.81 -14.36
CA SER A 66 16.61 4.51 -14.52
C SER A 66 17.19 4.88 -13.16
N GLN A 67 18.49 5.18 -13.15
CA GLN A 67 19.17 5.73 -11.99
C GLN A 67 18.57 7.08 -11.58
N GLN A 68 18.16 7.90 -12.54
CA GLN A 68 17.54 9.20 -12.28
C GLN A 68 16.24 9.04 -11.46
N HIS A 69 15.35 8.11 -11.83
CA HIS A 69 14.11 7.87 -11.09
C HIS A 69 14.38 7.31 -9.69
N LEU A 70 15.35 6.40 -9.55
CA LEU A 70 15.78 5.89 -8.26
C LEU A 70 16.27 7.04 -7.36
N ASP A 71 17.13 7.92 -7.87
CA ASP A 71 17.66 9.06 -7.12
C ASP A 71 16.55 10.04 -6.71
N MET A 72 15.58 10.30 -7.59
CA MET A 72 14.41 11.13 -7.27
C MET A 72 13.58 10.53 -6.14
N PHE A 73 13.35 9.24 -6.15
CA PHE A 73 12.61 8.55 -5.09
C PHE A 73 13.37 8.58 -3.76
N VAL A 74 14.67 8.28 -3.76
CA VAL A 74 15.50 8.30 -2.55
C VAL A 74 15.52 9.69 -1.90
N ALA A 75 15.53 10.75 -2.72
CA ALA A 75 15.51 12.13 -2.23
C ALA A 75 14.16 12.52 -1.60
N GLU A 76 13.03 12.07 -2.17
CA GLU A 76 11.68 12.43 -1.74
C GLU A 76 10.72 11.22 -1.79
N PRO A 77 10.95 10.18 -0.97
CA PRO A 77 10.17 8.95 -1.08
C PRO A 77 8.68 9.15 -0.77
N GLU A 78 8.33 10.01 0.17
CA GLU A 78 6.92 10.29 0.51
C GLU A 78 6.16 10.99 -0.62
N LYS A 79 6.85 11.77 -1.44
CA LYS A 79 6.26 12.43 -2.61
C LYS A 79 5.85 11.44 -3.69
N TYR A 80 6.67 10.41 -3.94
CA TYR A 80 6.49 9.46 -5.03
C TYR A 80 5.83 8.15 -4.61
N ALA A 81 5.87 7.78 -3.33
CA ALA A 81 5.18 6.59 -2.85
C ALA A 81 3.66 6.73 -3.00
N PRO A 82 2.96 5.66 -3.37
CA PRO A 82 1.50 5.71 -3.44
C PRO A 82 0.90 5.91 -2.05
N GLN A 83 -0.26 6.57 -2.02
CA GLN A 83 -1.03 6.70 -0.80
C GLN A 83 -1.48 5.32 -0.30
N TYR A 84 -1.67 5.18 1.00
CA TYR A 84 -2.10 3.92 1.64
C TYR A 84 -1.18 2.73 1.33
N GLY A 85 0.12 2.99 1.22
CA GLY A 85 1.13 1.96 0.94
C GLY A 85 0.96 1.23 -0.40
N GLY A 86 0.13 1.73 -1.31
CA GLY A 86 -0.20 1.08 -2.57
C GLY A 86 -1.35 0.07 -2.48
N TYR A 87 -2.04 -0.01 -1.33
CA TYR A 87 -3.31 -0.72 -1.23
C TYR A 87 -4.41 -0.02 -2.02
N CYS A 88 -5.48 -0.76 -2.34
CA CYS A 88 -6.63 -0.23 -3.05
C CYS A 88 -7.29 0.94 -2.28
N ALA A 89 -7.25 2.14 -2.85
CA ALA A 89 -7.78 3.35 -2.23
C ALA A 89 -9.28 3.26 -1.95
N TRP A 90 -10.05 2.65 -2.85
CA TRP A 90 -11.48 2.44 -2.65
C TRP A 90 -11.77 1.52 -1.46
N ALA A 91 -11.00 0.43 -1.30
CA ALA A 91 -11.18 -0.50 -0.20
C ALA A 91 -10.87 0.17 1.15
N ILE A 92 -9.79 0.95 1.23
CA ILE A 92 -9.45 1.70 2.45
C ILE A 92 -10.59 2.67 2.81
N SER A 93 -11.19 3.35 1.82
CA SER A 93 -12.28 4.30 2.07
C SER A 93 -13.61 3.63 2.36
N ALA A 94 -14.07 2.76 1.47
CA ALA A 94 -15.44 2.24 1.47
C ALA A 94 -15.62 1.00 2.34
N LYS A 95 -14.55 0.22 2.55
CA LYS A 95 -14.56 -1.02 3.35
C LYS A 95 -13.83 -0.88 4.68
N ASN A 96 -13.05 0.16 4.86
CA ASN A 96 -12.13 0.30 6.00
C ASN A 96 -11.27 -0.96 6.18
N ASP A 97 -10.74 -1.47 5.07
CA ASP A 97 -10.01 -2.74 5.03
C ASP A 97 -8.96 -2.71 3.91
N PHE A 98 -8.00 -3.62 4.00
CA PHE A 98 -6.95 -3.79 3.02
C PHE A 98 -7.44 -4.59 1.80
N ALA A 99 -7.04 -4.17 0.61
CA ALA A 99 -7.15 -4.95 -0.61
C ALA A 99 -5.96 -4.68 -1.52
N SER A 100 -5.62 -5.67 -2.34
CA SER A 100 -4.60 -5.51 -3.37
C SER A 100 -4.98 -4.42 -4.37
N ALA A 101 -4.00 -3.91 -5.08
CA ALA A 101 -4.21 -2.94 -6.15
C ALA A 101 -3.40 -3.34 -7.39
N ASP A 102 -3.92 -2.97 -8.57
CA ASP A 102 -3.23 -3.14 -9.84
C ASP A 102 -2.48 -1.83 -10.17
N PRO A 103 -1.19 -1.88 -10.48
CA PRO A 103 -0.41 -0.70 -10.89
C PRO A 103 -0.97 0.04 -12.10
N LYS A 104 -1.81 -0.62 -12.91
CA LYS A 104 -2.46 -0.02 -14.10
C LYS A 104 -3.73 0.75 -13.77
N ASP A 105 -4.30 0.54 -12.59
CA ASP A 105 -5.52 1.21 -12.12
C ASP A 105 -5.18 2.36 -11.16
N TRP A 106 -4.64 3.42 -11.71
CA TRP A 106 -4.02 4.52 -11.00
C TRP A 106 -4.65 5.88 -11.29
N ALA A 107 -4.40 6.83 -10.41
CA ALA A 107 -4.61 8.25 -10.64
C ALA A 107 -3.64 9.09 -9.79
N VAL A 108 -3.20 10.21 -10.33
CA VAL A 108 -2.53 11.26 -9.55
C VAL A 108 -3.53 12.38 -9.32
N VAL A 109 -3.80 12.70 -8.06
CA VAL A 109 -4.73 13.75 -7.64
C VAL A 109 -4.01 14.66 -6.65
N ASP A 110 -3.94 15.95 -6.94
CA ASP A 110 -3.24 16.93 -6.10
C ASP A 110 -1.80 16.51 -5.74
N GLY A 111 -1.08 15.96 -6.73
CA GLY A 111 0.32 15.53 -6.56
C GLY A 111 0.50 14.23 -5.78
N LYS A 112 -0.55 13.45 -5.52
CA LYS A 112 -0.52 12.19 -4.80
C LYS A 112 -0.99 11.04 -5.68
N LEU A 113 -0.29 9.91 -5.60
CA LEU A 113 -0.58 8.68 -6.35
C LEU A 113 -1.56 7.80 -5.58
N TYR A 114 -2.62 7.38 -6.24
CA TYR A 114 -3.62 6.44 -5.74
C TYR A 114 -3.72 5.24 -6.67
N LEU A 115 -3.81 4.04 -6.10
CA LEU A 115 -4.03 2.79 -6.82
C LEU A 115 -5.37 2.17 -6.43
N ASN A 116 -5.96 1.39 -7.33
CA ASN A 116 -7.19 0.66 -7.08
C ASN A 116 -7.07 -0.81 -7.53
N TYR A 117 -8.00 -1.63 -7.10
CA TYR A 117 -7.97 -3.08 -7.29
C TYR A 117 -8.03 -3.51 -8.75
N ASN A 118 -8.95 -2.90 -9.50
CA ASN A 118 -9.18 -3.12 -10.94
C ASN A 118 -9.93 -1.93 -11.52
N ASP A 119 -10.16 -1.98 -12.82
CA ASP A 119 -10.84 -0.93 -13.57
C ASP A 119 -12.28 -0.65 -13.07
N ASP A 120 -13.04 -1.70 -12.70
CA ASP A 120 -14.40 -1.53 -12.15
C ASP A 120 -14.39 -0.81 -10.80
N ILE A 121 -13.48 -1.16 -9.92
CA ILE A 121 -13.31 -0.51 -8.61
C ILE A 121 -12.77 0.91 -8.78
N LYS A 122 -11.85 1.11 -9.71
CA LYS A 122 -11.35 2.45 -10.04
C LYS A 122 -12.48 3.35 -10.53
N ARG A 123 -13.39 2.86 -11.39
CA ARG A 123 -14.57 3.63 -11.82
C ARG A 123 -15.46 4.02 -10.65
N LYS A 124 -15.67 3.16 -9.66
CA LYS A 124 -16.42 3.51 -8.43
C LYS A 124 -15.72 4.61 -7.64
N TRP A 125 -14.40 4.50 -7.49
CA TRP A 125 -13.60 5.52 -6.82
C TRP A 125 -13.62 6.86 -7.57
N ASP A 126 -13.53 6.82 -8.90
CA ASP A 126 -13.56 8.00 -9.78
C ASP A 126 -14.86 8.80 -9.68
N GLN A 127 -15.99 8.16 -9.34
CA GLN A 127 -17.29 8.83 -9.19
C GLN A 127 -17.29 9.89 -8.09
N ASN A 128 -16.49 9.70 -7.04
CA ASN A 128 -16.35 10.71 -5.97
C ASN A 128 -14.97 10.60 -5.29
N ARG A 129 -13.94 10.97 -6.02
CA ARG A 129 -12.54 10.92 -5.53
C ARG A 129 -12.35 11.68 -4.21
N ALA A 130 -12.90 12.89 -4.12
CA ALA A 130 -12.73 13.73 -2.95
C ALA A 130 -13.30 13.07 -1.67
N LEU A 131 -14.47 12.46 -1.77
CA LEU A 131 -15.07 11.72 -0.64
C LEU A 131 -14.22 10.50 -0.26
N HIS A 132 -13.82 9.69 -1.26
CA HIS A 132 -13.03 8.50 -1.00
C HIS A 132 -11.66 8.82 -0.42
N ILE A 133 -11.00 9.87 -0.90
CA ILE A 133 -9.70 10.32 -0.35
C ILE A 133 -9.88 10.76 1.11
N LYS A 134 -10.90 11.58 1.40
CA LYS A 134 -11.18 12.01 2.78
C LYS A 134 -11.42 10.83 3.72
N GLN A 135 -12.29 9.90 3.33
CA GLN A 135 -12.59 8.72 4.14
C GLN A 135 -11.37 7.82 4.34
N ALA A 136 -10.60 7.58 3.28
CA ALA A 136 -9.39 6.76 3.37
C ALA A 136 -8.31 7.41 4.26
N ASP A 137 -8.14 8.73 4.17
CA ASP A 137 -7.20 9.46 5.03
C ASP A 137 -7.60 9.37 6.51
N GLU A 138 -8.89 9.32 6.81
CA GLU A 138 -9.42 9.13 8.17
C GLU A 138 -9.22 7.69 8.66
N ASN A 139 -9.41 6.69 7.79
CA ASN A 139 -9.34 5.27 8.12
C ASN A 139 -7.90 4.75 8.24
N TRP A 140 -7.00 5.21 7.37
CA TRP A 140 -5.66 4.66 7.20
C TRP A 140 -4.83 4.60 8.49
N PRO A 141 -4.74 5.64 9.32
CA PRO A 141 -3.89 5.60 10.51
C PRO A 141 -4.26 4.51 11.51
N ALA A 142 -5.55 4.14 11.60
CA ALA A 142 -6.00 3.08 12.48
C ALA A 142 -5.75 1.68 11.88
N LEU A 143 -5.83 1.55 10.56
CA LEU A 143 -5.61 0.28 9.88
C LEU A 143 -4.17 -0.23 9.97
N ILE A 144 -3.19 0.67 9.92
CA ILE A 144 -1.75 0.30 9.98
C ILE A 144 -1.19 0.20 11.40
N ARG A 145 -1.98 0.54 12.42
CA ARG A 145 -1.55 0.36 13.82
C ARG A 145 -1.66 -1.10 14.22
N PRO A 146 -0.62 -1.66 14.86
CA PRO A 146 -0.67 -3.01 15.41
C PRO A 146 -1.67 -3.12 16.57
#